data_71f8021d4a7837416eebcadb59ee3e36
#
_entry.id   71f8021d4a7837416eebcadb59ee3e36
#
_cell.length_a   1.000
_cell.length_b   1.000
_cell.length_c   1.000
_cell.angle_alpha   90.00
_cell.angle_beta   90.00
_cell.angle_gamma   90.00
#
_symmetry.space_group_name_H-M   'P 1'
#
loop_
_entity.id
_entity.type
_entity.pdbx_description
1 polymer ?
#
loop_
_entity_poly.entity_id
_entity_poly.type
_entity_poly.pdbx_seq_one_letter_code
_entity_poly.pdbx_strand_id
1 'polypeptide(L)'
;MIKQAFCGKMKLTEYKNAQRMDGFVRGGRRMERKKLPVGIDSFEKLRREAFYYVDKTGLIIDLLNNWGEVNLFTRPRRFGKTLNMSMLKSFFEIGADRTLFDGLAISRETALCEAYMGRFPVVFVSLKGVDGLTFEEAYGMLRRILRSEFSRLGFLKQSERIAEDDKRPFERFLKEQDTMDDVQESLKMLSSLLYQHYGQKTILLIDEYDVPLDKAFQHGYYKEMVALIRSLFGQALKTNDYLQFAVLTGCLRVSKESIFTGLNNFKVLSITDSRFDEHFGFTDAEVKTLLDDYNLTAHYGETREWYDGYRFGSVDVYCPWDVINHVDRLCGEPNAEPQAYWINTSGNDLVRRFVDKADKTTQGEIERLIAGEAIEKAVRLELTYNEIDNSIDNLWSVLFTTGYLTQAGKVERSVYKLIIPNREVREVFILQIQEWFKETVVHDEKPMQAFCQAFLDGNAEEIQKRLTVILGKMISILDTKAKDDQKENFYHGLLLGLLRSEPNWLILSNAESGDGFSDILIEPEDPDTGIVIEVKYSPTLAGMESACVTALEQIKSKRYDERLRNEGRENVTAFGIAFCKKRCRVVFEKL
;
A
#
# COMPACT_ATOMS: atom_id res chain seq x y z
N MET A 1 -34.94 44.29 -22.03
CA MET A 1 -33.57 43.74 -21.88
C MET A 1 -33.44 42.69 -20.75
N ILE A 2 -34.49 41.92 -20.39
CA ILE A 2 -34.46 40.91 -19.32
C ILE A 2 -34.77 39.47 -19.83
N LYS A 3 -35.09 39.32 -21.13
CA LYS A 3 -35.45 37.98 -21.72
C LYS A 3 -34.29 37.26 -22.44
N GLN A 4 -33.12 37.87 -22.63
CA GLN A 4 -31.96 37.20 -23.28
C GLN A 4 -30.94 36.56 -22.33
N ALA A 5 -30.98 36.83 -21.03
CA ALA A 5 -30.05 36.25 -20.05
C ALA A 5 -30.47 34.87 -19.51
N PHE A 6 -31.72 34.42 -19.73
CA PHE A 6 -32.22 33.13 -19.24
C PHE A 6 -32.02 31.95 -20.18
N CYS A 7 -31.79 32.21 -21.47
CA CYS A 7 -31.62 31.16 -22.48
C CYS A 7 -30.19 30.58 -22.56
N GLY A 8 -29.19 31.29 -22.03
CA GLY A 8 -27.79 30.85 -22.04
C GLY A 8 -27.41 29.89 -20.89
N LYS A 9 -28.12 29.98 -19.73
CA LYS A 9 -27.83 29.12 -18.57
C LYS A 9 -28.45 27.71 -18.67
N MET A 10 -29.55 27.55 -19.37
CA MET A 10 -30.18 26.25 -19.59
C MET A 10 -29.37 25.35 -20.54
N LYS A 11 -28.74 25.91 -21.58
CA LYS A 11 -27.91 25.12 -22.50
C LYS A 11 -26.58 24.62 -21.93
N LEU A 12 -26.00 25.30 -20.94
CA LEU A 12 -24.76 24.84 -20.29
C LEU A 12 -25.00 23.72 -19.28
N THR A 13 -26.18 23.68 -18.67
CA THR A 13 -26.55 22.62 -17.70
C THR A 13 -26.95 21.34 -18.44
N GLU A 14 -27.61 21.43 -19.57
CA GLU A 14 -27.92 20.31 -20.45
C GLU A 14 -26.65 19.73 -21.11
N TYR A 15 -25.69 20.58 -21.51
CA TYR A 15 -24.41 20.14 -22.08
C TYR A 15 -23.51 19.41 -21.03
N LYS A 16 -23.52 19.87 -19.77
CA LYS A 16 -22.80 19.21 -18.68
C LYS A 16 -23.48 17.90 -18.22
N ASN A 17 -24.79 17.77 -18.37
CA ASN A 17 -25.50 16.52 -18.11
C ASN A 17 -25.40 15.52 -19.28
N ALA A 18 -25.23 15.99 -20.52
CA ALA A 18 -25.02 15.12 -21.68
C ALA A 18 -23.62 14.46 -21.69
N GLN A 19 -22.59 15.12 -21.18
CA GLN A 19 -21.24 14.53 -21.05
C GLN A 19 -21.08 13.57 -19.86
N ARG A 20 -22.04 13.54 -18.92
CA ARG A 20 -22.07 12.57 -17.80
C ARG A 20 -22.78 11.25 -18.14
N MET A 21 -23.28 11.07 -19.35
CA MET A 21 -24.08 9.92 -19.77
C MET A 21 -23.55 9.21 -21.03
N ASP A 22 -22.25 9.02 -21.16
CA ASP A 22 -21.74 8.07 -22.15
C ASP A 22 -21.67 6.67 -21.54
N GLY A 23 -22.80 5.97 -21.61
CA GLY A 23 -22.91 4.55 -21.36
C GLY A 23 -22.48 3.75 -22.60
N PHE A 24 -21.68 2.74 -22.37
CA PHE A 24 -21.09 1.87 -23.39
C PHE A 24 -22.07 0.86 -23.97
N VAL A 25 -22.00 0.59 -25.28
CA VAL A 25 -22.82 -0.42 -25.96
C VAL A 25 -22.00 -1.67 -26.25
N ARG A 26 -22.12 -2.71 -25.42
CA ARG A 26 -21.76 -4.09 -25.79
C ARG A 26 -23.04 -4.85 -26.07
N GLY A 27 -23.27 -5.25 -27.30
CA GLY A 27 -24.43 -6.07 -27.66
C GLY A 27 -25.80 -5.40 -27.52
N GLY A 28 -25.94 -4.09 -27.78
CA GLY A 28 -27.24 -3.42 -27.84
C GLY A 28 -27.90 -3.04 -26.51
N ARG A 29 -27.25 -3.28 -25.37
CA ARG A 29 -27.68 -2.76 -24.05
C ARG A 29 -26.67 -1.75 -23.52
N ARG A 30 -27.16 -0.56 -23.16
CA ARG A 30 -26.38 0.47 -22.44
C ARG A 30 -26.11 -0.08 -21.03
N MET A 31 -24.89 -0.56 -20.76
CA MET A 31 -24.50 -0.92 -19.41
C MET A 31 -24.09 0.34 -18.66
N GLU A 32 -24.77 0.64 -17.57
CA GLU A 32 -24.41 1.72 -16.66
C GLU A 32 -23.07 1.35 -15.99
N ARG A 33 -22.06 2.23 -16.08
CA ARG A 33 -20.76 2.02 -15.41
C ARG A 33 -20.99 1.88 -13.90
N LYS A 34 -20.52 0.80 -13.33
CA LYS A 34 -20.52 0.63 -11.87
C LYS A 34 -19.60 1.67 -11.23
N LYS A 35 -19.95 2.14 -10.04
CA LYS A 35 -19.09 3.03 -9.26
C LYS A 35 -17.87 2.25 -8.74
N LEU A 36 -16.69 2.88 -8.71
CA LEU A 36 -15.50 2.29 -8.10
C LEU A 36 -15.56 2.37 -6.57
N PRO A 37 -15.13 1.31 -5.85
CA PRO A 37 -15.27 1.22 -4.40
C PRO A 37 -14.15 1.94 -3.64
N VAL A 38 -13.87 3.20 -3.97
CA VAL A 38 -12.83 3.99 -3.29
C VAL A 38 -13.19 4.16 -1.81
N GLY A 39 -12.32 3.64 -0.91
CA GLY A 39 -12.52 3.75 0.54
C GLY A 39 -13.63 2.86 1.12
N ILE A 40 -14.16 1.88 0.36
CA ILE A 40 -15.20 0.97 0.84
C ILE A 40 -14.56 -0.34 1.28
N ASP A 41 -14.71 -0.67 2.56
CA ASP A 41 -14.23 -1.90 3.20
C ASP A 41 -15.35 -2.84 3.67
N SER A 42 -16.64 -2.47 3.45
CA SER A 42 -17.80 -3.30 3.72
C SER A 42 -18.26 -4.03 2.46
N PHE A 43 -18.18 -5.36 2.46
CA PHE A 43 -18.66 -6.21 1.37
C PHE A 43 -20.16 -6.05 1.14
N GLU A 44 -20.97 -6.02 2.22
CA GLU A 44 -22.41 -5.83 2.13
C GLU A 44 -22.78 -4.52 1.45
N LYS A 45 -22.15 -3.40 1.87
CA LYS A 45 -22.35 -2.09 1.22
C LYS A 45 -21.96 -2.13 -0.24
N LEU A 46 -20.80 -2.70 -0.54
CA LEU A 46 -20.28 -2.80 -1.89
C LEU A 46 -21.26 -3.54 -2.83
N ARG A 47 -21.83 -4.64 -2.37
CA ARG A 47 -22.76 -5.44 -3.16
C ARG A 47 -24.15 -4.81 -3.28
N ARG A 48 -24.71 -4.26 -2.18
CA ARG A 48 -26.05 -3.63 -2.17
C ARG A 48 -26.11 -2.36 -3.01
N GLU A 49 -25.05 -1.56 -2.99
CA GLU A 49 -24.99 -0.32 -3.76
C GLU A 49 -24.41 -0.53 -5.17
N ALA A 50 -24.22 -1.78 -5.58
CA ALA A 50 -23.75 -2.21 -6.90
C ALA A 50 -22.41 -1.57 -7.34
N PHE A 51 -21.45 -1.39 -6.41
CA PHE A 51 -20.11 -1.01 -6.75
C PHE A 51 -19.39 -2.09 -7.57
N TYR A 52 -18.32 -1.71 -8.25
CA TYR A 52 -17.46 -2.67 -8.92
C TYR A 52 -16.78 -3.58 -7.89
N TYR A 53 -16.84 -4.87 -8.11
CA TYR A 53 -16.24 -5.86 -7.23
C TYR A 53 -15.40 -6.84 -8.03
N VAL A 54 -14.11 -6.94 -7.71
CA VAL A 54 -13.24 -8.02 -8.18
C VAL A 54 -13.52 -9.23 -7.30
N ASP A 55 -14.03 -10.29 -7.89
CA ASP A 55 -14.52 -11.47 -7.14
C ASP A 55 -13.39 -12.22 -6.44
N LYS A 56 -13.36 -12.14 -5.12
CA LYS A 56 -12.42 -12.86 -4.24
C LYS A 56 -13.12 -13.94 -3.40
N THR A 57 -14.35 -14.33 -3.77
CA THR A 57 -15.09 -15.38 -3.04
C THR A 57 -14.47 -16.76 -3.16
N GLY A 58 -13.47 -16.97 -4.06
CA GLY A 58 -12.59 -18.12 -4.07
C GLY A 58 -11.87 -18.34 -2.72
N LEU A 59 -11.62 -17.27 -1.95
CA LEU A 59 -11.11 -17.37 -0.58
C LEU A 59 -11.99 -18.25 0.32
N ILE A 60 -13.32 -18.15 0.19
CA ILE A 60 -14.26 -18.95 0.97
C ILE A 60 -14.13 -20.43 0.60
N ILE A 61 -14.03 -20.72 -0.70
CA ILE A 61 -13.89 -22.09 -1.22
C ILE A 61 -12.63 -22.73 -0.66
N ASP A 62 -11.51 -22.03 -0.79
CA ASP A 62 -10.21 -22.53 -0.34
C ASP A 62 -10.13 -22.63 1.18
N LEU A 63 -10.73 -21.66 1.91
CA LEU A 63 -10.82 -21.71 3.36
C LEU A 63 -11.59 -22.92 3.82
N LEU A 64 -12.79 -23.17 3.27
CA LEU A 64 -13.63 -24.28 3.67
C LEU A 64 -13.03 -25.65 3.33
N ASN A 65 -12.27 -25.76 2.26
CA ASN A 65 -11.57 -26.98 1.90
C ASN A 65 -10.29 -27.22 2.71
N ASN A 66 -9.70 -26.17 3.31
CA ASN A 66 -8.35 -26.22 3.90
C ASN A 66 -8.23 -25.55 5.26
N TRP A 67 -9.32 -25.27 5.97
CA TRP A 67 -9.23 -24.54 7.24
C TRP A 67 -8.48 -25.31 8.35
N GLY A 68 -7.81 -24.54 9.22
CA GLY A 68 -7.35 -24.97 10.52
C GLY A 68 -8.24 -24.37 11.61
N GLU A 69 -8.08 -24.79 12.85
CA GLU A 69 -8.87 -24.22 13.95
C GLU A 69 -8.67 -22.71 14.08
N VAL A 70 -7.43 -22.23 13.87
CA VAL A 70 -7.11 -20.80 13.80
C VAL A 70 -6.30 -20.53 12.53
N ASN A 71 -6.83 -19.68 11.64
CA ASN A 71 -6.21 -19.33 10.37
C ASN A 71 -5.73 -17.87 10.42
N LEU A 72 -4.43 -17.66 10.33
CA LEU A 72 -3.82 -16.33 10.35
C LEU A 72 -3.29 -15.96 8.97
N PHE A 73 -3.88 -14.95 8.35
CA PHE A 73 -3.40 -14.36 7.09
C PHE A 73 -2.56 -13.11 7.37
N THR A 74 -1.28 -13.16 7.01
CA THR A 74 -0.42 -11.98 7.05
C THR A 74 -0.18 -11.45 5.64
N ARG A 75 -0.63 -10.22 5.38
CA ARG A 75 -0.53 -9.52 4.10
C ARG A 75 -0.20 -8.05 4.34
N PRO A 76 0.51 -7.40 3.43
CA PRO A 76 0.77 -5.96 3.53
C PRO A 76 -0.52 -5.14 3.70
N ARG A 77 -0.38 -3.89 4.09
CA ARG A 77 -1.51 -2.95 4.15
C ARG A 77 -2.12 -2.78 2.74
N ARG A 78 -3.46 -2.56 2.66
CA ARG A 78 -4.21 -2.25 1.42
C ARG A 78 -4.39 -3.39 0.42
N PHE A 79 -4.09 -4.61 0.80
CA PHE A 79 -4.34 -5.82 0.00
C PHE A 79 -5.71 -6.46 0.26
N GLY A 80 -6.72 -5.70 0.67
CA GLY A 80 -8.11 -6.15 0.77
C GLY A 80 -8.43 -7.00 2.01
N LYS A 81 -7.58 -7.02 3.05
CA LYS A 81 -7.80 -7.82 4.29
C LYS A 81 -9.18 -7.57 4.90
N THR A 82 -9.48 -6.32 5.23
CA THR A 82 -10.75 -5.94 5.89
C THR A 82 -11.98 -6.26 5.02
N LEU A 83 -11.90 -6.02 3.70
CA LEU A 83 -12.98 -6.36 2.78
C LEU A 83 -13.25 -7.86 2.73
N ASN A 84 -12.20 -8.68 2.68
CA ASN A 84 -12.31 -10.15 2.74
C ASN A 84 -12.89 -10.61 4.07
N MET A 85 -12.50 -10.00 5.20
CA MET A 85 -13.09 -10.30 6.51
C MET A 85 -14.59 -9.95 6.56
N SER A 86 -14.98 -8.80 6.00
CA SER A 86 -16.38 -8.39 5.85
C SER A 86 -17.16 -9.37 4.95
N MET A 87 -16.54 -9.88 3.87
CA MET A 87 -17.10 -10.89 3.00
C MET A 87 -17.34 -12.22 3.75
N LEU A 88 -16.35 -12.69 4.52
CA LEU A 88 -16.47 -13.91 5.33
C LEU A 88 -17.61 -13.78 6.35
N LYS A 89 -17.72 -12.62 7.04
CA LYS A 89 -18.84 -12.34 7.94
C LYS A 89 -20.16 -12.46 7.21
N SER A 90 -20.32 -11.78 6.07
CA SER A 90 -21.56 -11.81 5.28
C SER A 90 -21.90 -13.20 4.75
N PHE A 91 -20.92 -14.08 4.58
CA PHE A 91 -21.14 -15.44 4.13
C PHE A 91 -21.62 -16.37 5.25
N PHE A 92 -20.95 -16.32 6.42
CA PHE A 92 -21.20 -17.30 7.48
C PHE A 92 -22.34 -16.93 8.42
N GLU A 93 -22.59 -15.62 8.64
CA GLU A 93 -23.46 -15.13 9.70
C GLU A 93 -24.92 -15.54 9.51
N ILE A 94 -25.52 -16.07 10.59
CA ILE A 94 -26.95 -16.41 10.63
C ILE A 94 -27.79 -15.16 10.36
N GLY A 95 -28.71 -15.26 9.40
CA GLY A 95 -29.58 -14.16 8.99
C GLY A 95 -28.96 -13.22 7.95
N ALA A 96 -27.72 -13.50 7.48
CA ALA A 96 -27.12 -12.72 6.40
C ALA A 96 -27.89 -12.88 5.07
N ASP A 97 -27.81 -11.81 4.28
CA ASP A 97 -28.45 -11.75 2.96
C ASP A 97 -27.66 -12.59 1.94
N ARG A 98 -28.23 -13.74 1.57
CA ARG A 98 -27.58 -14.68 0.63
C ARG A 98 -27.43 -14.12 -0.77
N THR A 99 -28.29 -13.17 -1.17
CA THR A 99 -28.29 -12.57 -2.51
C THR A 99 -27.03 -11.73 -2.77
N LEU A 100 -26.31 -11.34 -1.73
CA LEU A 100 -25.03 -10.64 -1.86
C LEU A 100 -23.99 -11.45 -2.66
N PHE A 101 -24.14 -12.77 -2.71
CA PHE A 101 -23.22 -13.69 -3.39
C PHE A 101 -23.69 -14.10 -4.79
N ASP A 102 -24.85 -13.62 -5.24
CA ASP A 102 -25.37 -13.97 -6.56
C ASP A 102 -24.40 -13.58 -7.68
N GLY A 103 -24.13 -14.56 -8.55
CA GLY A 103 -23.23 -14.39 -9.69
C GLY A 103 -21.73 -14.45 -9.36
N LEU A 104 -21.34 -14.61 -8.09
CA LEU A 104 -19.94 -14.77 -7.66
C LEU A 104 -19.51 -16.24 -7.70
N ALA A 105 -18.22 -16.49 -7.69
CA ALA A 105 -17.62 -17.83 -7.82
C ALA A 105 -18.18 -18.81 -6.77
N ILE A 106 -18.29 -18.38 -5.51
CA ILE A 106 -18.82 -19.22 -4.42
C ILE A 106 -20.26 -19.67 -4.66
N SER A 107 -21.08 -18.88 -5.37
CA SER A 107 -22.49 -19.25 -5.62
C SER A 107 -22.63 -20.48 -6.52
N ARG A 108 -21.57 -20.89 -7.22
CA ARG A 108 -21.51 -22.10 -8.03
C ARG A 108 -21.24 -23.35 -7.20
N GLU A 109 -20.68 -23.17 -5.99
CA GLU A 109 -20.36 -24.24 -5.03
C GLU A 109 -21.58 -24.54 -4.14
N THR A 110 -22.63 -25.11 -4.73
CA THR A 110 -23.93 -25.31 -4.07
C THR A 110 -23.84 -26.08 -2.77
N ALA A 111 -23.03 -27.14 -2.72
CA ALA A 111 -22.81 -27.95 -1.52
C ALA A 111 -22.21 -27.15 -0.37
N LEU A 112 -21.19 -26.27 -0.66
CA LEU A 112 -20.60 -25.40 0.35
C LEU A 112 -21.59 -24.32 0.80
N CYS A 113 -22.34 -23.74 -0.13
CA CYS A 113 -23.37 -22.75 0.20
C CYS A 113 -24.49 -23.35 1.08
N GLU A 114 -24.96 -24.57 0.79
CA GLU A 114 -25.95 -25.25 1.60
C GLU A 114 -25.47 -25.60 3.01
N ALA A 115 -24.20 -26.03 3.11
CA ALA A 115 -23.63 -26.45 4.39
C ALA A 115 -23.22 -25.27 5.30
N TYR A 116 -22.77 -24.15 4.72
CA TYR A 116 -22.08 -23.10 5.50
C TYR A 116 -22.71 -21.71 5.40
N MET A 117 -23.35 -21.33 4.28
CA MET A 117 -23.84 -19.97 4.07
C MET A 117 -25.00 -19.64 5.01
N GLY A 118 -24.80 -18.64 5.88
CA GLY A 118 -25.80 -18.18 6.84
C GLY A 118 -26.09 -19.21 7.95
N ARG A 119 -25.13 -20.07 8.31
CA ARG A 119 -25.33 -21.17 9.25
C ARG A 119 -24.66 -21.00 10.60
N PHE A 120 -23.76 -20.02 10.75
CA PHE A 120 -22.95 -19.89 11.94
C PHE A 120 -23.19 -18.56 12.65
N PRO A 121 -23.19 -18.51 13.98
CA PRO A 121 -23.03 -17.25 14.69
C PRO A 121 -21.60 -16.74 14.43
N VAL A 122 -21.48 -15.43 14.18
CA VAL A 122 -20.20 -14.79 13.89
C VAL A 122 -19.93 -13.67 14.89
N VAL A 123 -18.74 -13.65 15.47
CA VAL A 123 -18.19 -12.52 16.20
C VAL A 123 -17.13 -11.86 15.32
N PHE A 124 -17.30 -10.58 15.01
CA PHE A 124 -16.40 -9.82 14.16
C PHE A 124 -15.82 -8.62 14.90
N VAL A 125 -14.50 -8.58 15.04
CA VAL A 125 -13.79 -7.50 15.74
C VAL A 125 -12.65 -6.98 14.85
N SER A 126 -12.66 -5.70 14.53
CA SER A 126 -11.50 -5.05 13.90
C SER A 126 -10.74 -4.22 14.91
N LEU A 127 -9.47 -4.54 15.13
CA LEU A 127 -8.59 -3.85 16.06
C LEU A 127 -7.88 -2.63 15.46
N LYS A 128 -8.22 -2.26 14.21
CA LYS A 128 -7.65 -1.14 13.47
C LYS A 128 -7.68 0.19 14.24
N GLY A 129 -8.70 0.40 15.09
CA GLY A 129 -8.88 1.63 15.85
C GLY A 129 -8.26 1.63 17.25
N VAL A 130 -7.46 0.63 17.63
CA VAL A 130 -6.78 0.61 18.94
C VAL A 130 -5.44 1.34 18.81
N ASP A 131 -5.48 2.66 18.93
CA ASP A 131 -4.34 3.57 18.73
C ASP A 131 -4.38 4.70 19.77
N GLY A 132 -3.91 4.41 21.00
CA GLY A 132 -3.80 5.39 22.08
C GLY A 132 -2.35 5.78 22.35
N LEU A 133 -2.10 6.99 22.82
CA LEU A 133 -0.76 7.43 23.23
C LEU A 133 -0.34 6.79 24.55
N THR A 134 -1.29 6.33 25.35
CA THR A 134 -1.07 5.60 26.61
C THR A 134 -1.80 4.25 26.59
N PHE A 135 -1.41 3.36 27.49
CA PHE A 135 -2.10 2.08 27.66
C PHE A 135 -3.58 2.26 28.01
N GLU A 136 -3.90 3.20 28.88
CA GLU A 136 -5.27 3.48 29.34
C GLU A 136 -6.16 3.93 28.19
N GLU A 137 -5.64 4.80 27.30
CA GLU A 137 -6.37 5.25 26.12
C GLU A 137 -6.61 4.10 25.14
N ALA A 138 -5.57 3.33 24.81
CA ALA A 138 -5.65 2.17 23.92
C ALA A 138 -6.59 1.09 24.48
N TYR A 139 -6.52 0.82 25.80
CA TYR A 139 -7.41 -0.09 26.50
C TYR A 139 -8.87 0.41 26.43
N GLY A 140 -9.09 1.71 26.63
CA GLY A 140 -10.41 2.33 26.48
C GLY A 140 -10.96 2.19 25.05
N MET A 141 -10.10 2.28 24.03
CA MET A 141 -10.50 2.06 22.63
C MET A 141 -10.87 0.59 22.37
N LEU A 142 -10.06 -0.35 22.85
CA LEU A 142 -10.37 -1.78 22.77
C LEU A 142 -11.73 -2.10 23.43
N ARG A 143 -11.97 -1.59 24.63
CA ARG A 143 -13.27 -1.75 25.31
C ARG A 143 -14.44 -1.23 24.49
N ARG A 144 -14.31 -0.08 23.84
CA ARG A 144 -15.35 0.47 22.95
C ARG A 144 -15.64 -0.42 21.75
N ILE A 145 -14.59 -0.97 21.13
CA ILE A 145 -14.73 -1.89 20.00
C ILE A 145 -15.46 -3.16 20.44
N LEU A 146 -15.04 -3.79 21.55
CA LEU A 146 -15.69 -4.96 22.09
C LEU A 146 -17.15 -4.68 22.46
N ARG A 147 -17.41 -3.55 23.12
CA ARG A 147 -18.77 -3.13 23.50
C ARG A 147 -19.69 -2.93 22.29
N SER A 148 -19.17 -2.42 21.18
CA SER A 148 -19.94 -2.31 19.94
C SER A 148 -20.42 -3.70 19.48
N GLU A 149 -19.55 -4.70 19.57
CA GLU A 149 -19.92 -6.08 19.22
C GLU A 149 -20.93 -6.70 20.21
N PHE A 150 -20.75 -6.48 21.52
CA PHE A 150 -21.74 -6.84 22.54
C PHE A 150 -23.11 -6.18 22.27
N SER A 151 -23.11 -4.92 21.88
CA SER A 151 -24.34 -4.17 21.55
C SER A 151 -25.02 -4.73 20.31
N ARG A 152 -24.27 -5.11 19.28
CA ARG A 152 -24.77 -5.77 18.08
C ARG A 152 -25.46 -7.10 18.43
N LEU A 153 -24.93 -7.84 19.37
CA LEU A 153 -25.44 -9.11 19.86
C LEU A 153 -26.43 -8.95 21.06
N GLY A 154 -26.95 -7.74 21.26
CA GLY A 154 -27.82 -7.39 22.40
C GLY A 154 -29.08 -8.24 22.57
N PHE A 155 -29.54 -8.91 21.52
CA PHE A 155 -30.65 -9.88 21.57
C PHE A 155 -30.39 -11.05 22.53
N LEU A 156 -29.11 -11.38 22.82
CA LEU A 156 -28.73 -12.45 23.76
C LEU A 156 -29.29 -12.23 25.17
N LYS A 157 -29.52 -10.97 25.59
CA LYS A 157 -30.15 -10.63 26.88
C LYS A 157 -31.55 -11.24 27.02
N GLN A 158 -32.28 -11.32 25.91
CA GLN A 158 -33.66 -11.80 25.88
C GLN A 158 -33.76 -13.31 25.60
N SER A 159 -32.62 -13.98 25.46
CA SER A 159 -32.58 -15.43 25.17
C SER A 159 -33.00 -16.23 26.40
N GLU A 160 -34.06 -17.02 26.26
CA GLU A 160 -34.52 -17.97 27.28
C GLU A 160 -33.60 -19.18 27.43
N ARG A 161 -32.72 -19.41 26.46
CA ARG A 161 -31.79 -20.54 26.45
C ARG A 161 -30.50 -20.28 27.24
N ILE A 162 -30.28 -19.03 27.65
CA ILE A 162 -29.08 -18.61 28.39
C ILE A 162 -29.47 -18.43 29.85
N ALA A 163 -28.71 -19.04 30.77
CA ALA A 163 -28.91 -18.89 32.20
C ALA A 163 -28.68 -17.43 32.65
N GLU A 164 -29.45 -16.94 33.63
CA GLU A 164 -29.34 -15.55 34.09
C GLU A 164 -27.95 -15.22 34.64
N ASP A 165 -27.28 -16.19 35.27
CA ASP A 165 -25.93 -15.98 35.77
C ASP A 165 -24.91 -15.77 34.65
N ASP A 166 -25.07 -16.43 33.52
CA ASP A 166 -24.21 -16.28 32.32
C ASP A 166 -24.45 -14.95 31.61
N LYS A 167 -25.65 -14.36 31.74
CA LYS A 167 -25.95 -13.02 31.21
C LYS A 167 -25.31 -11.86 31.99
N ARG A 168 -25.01 -12.04 33.27
CA ARG A 168 -24.47 -10.97 34.13
C ARG A 168 -23.18 -10.33 33.59
N PRO A 169 -22.15 -11.08 33.21
CA PRO A 169 -20.93 -10.49 32.60
C PRO A 169 -21.23 -9.74 31.31
N PHE A 170 -22.11 -10.27 30.45
CA PHE A 170 -22.56 -9.61 29.23
C PHE A 170 -23.25 -8.27 29.51
N GLU A 171 -24.11 -8.22 30.54
CA GLU A 171 -24.77 -6.98 30.94
C GLU A 171 -23.80 -5.95 31.52
N ARG A 172 -22.72 -6.37 32.24
CA ARG A 172 -21.67 -5.43 32.71
C ARG A 172 -21.02 -4.72 31.53
N PHE A 173 -20.72 -5.43 30.44
CA PHE A 173 -20.20 -4.80 29.22
C PHE A 173 -21.14 -3.73 28.69
N LEU A 174 -22.42 -4.04 28.57
CA LEU A 174 -23.42 -3.10 28.05
C LEU A 174 -23.60 -1.87 28.95
N LYS A 175 -23.42 -2.03 30.26
CA LYS A 175 -23.57 -0.95 31.27
C LYS A 175 -22.27 -0.20 31.56
N GLU A 176 -21.18 -0.49 30.86
CA GLU A 176 -19.83 0.09 31.10
C GLU A 176 -19.23 -0.23 32.49
N GLN A 177 -19.62 -1.35 33.05
CA GLN A 177 -19.19 -1.84 34.36
C GLN A 177 -18.26 -3.04 34.25
N ASP A 178 -17.71 -3.30 33.05
CA ASP A 178 -16.79 -4.37 32.75
C ASP A 178 -15.44 -4.16 33.44
N THR A 179 -14.89 -5.26 33.94
CA THR A 179 -13.55 -5.33 34.54
C THR A 179 -12.48 -5.73 33.50
N MET A 180 -11.21 -5.68 33.88
CA MET A 180 -10.12 -6.18 33.04
C MET A 180 -10.31 -7.68 32.70
N ASP A 181 -10.72 -8.48 33.66
CA ASP A 181 -10.99 -9.92 33.47
C ASP A 181 -12.15 -10.14 32.49
N ASP A 182 -13.23 -9.34 32.60
CA ASP A 182 -14.34 -9.39 31.64
C ASP A 182 -13.84 -9.09 30.21
N VAL A 183 -12.93 -8.13 30.02
CA VAL A 183 -12.34 -7.81 28.71
C VAL A 183 -11.50 -8.97 28.19
N GLN A 184 -10.67 -9.57 29.02
CA GLN A 184 -9.83 -10.71 28.64
C GLN A 184 -10.65 -11.95 28.26
N GLU A 185 -11.80 -12.16 28.85
CA GLU A 185 -12.70 -13.29 28.58
C GLU A 185 -13.79 -12.98 27.53
N SER A 186 -13.89 -11.75 27.08
CA SER A 186 -14.99 -11.23 26.29
C SER A 186 -15.34 -12.06 25.04
N LEU A 187 -14.35 -12.41 24.21
CA LEU A 187 -14.57 -13.16 22.97
C LEU A 187 -15.00 -14.61 23.24
N LYS A 188 -14.47 -15.25 24.28
CA LYS A 188 -14.88 -16.59 24.71
C LYS A 188 -16.30 -16.55 25.28
N MET A 189 -16.61 -15.54 26.06
CA MET A 189 -17.94 -15.28 26.61
C MET A 189 -18.98 -15.16 25.48
N LEU A 190 -18.71 -14.31 24.48
CA LEU A 190 -19.60 -14.17 23.32
C LEU A 190 -19.78 -15.51 22.59
N SER A 191 -18.71 -16.29 22.40
CA SER A 191 -18.78 -17.60 21.76
C SER A 191 -19.67 -18.57 22.54
N SER A 192 -19.55 -18.59 23.88
CA SER A 192 -20.37 -19.43 24.76
C SER A 192 -21.85 -19.04 24.72
N LEU A 193 -22.16 -17.75 24.83
CA LEU A 193 -23.54 -17.26 24.83
C LEU A 193 -24.22 -17.50 23.47
N LEU A 194 -23.50 -17.32 22.37
CA LEU A 194 -23.98 -17.61 21.03
C LEU A 194 -24.23 -19.11 20.85
N TYR A 195 -23.35 -19.96 21.36
CA TYR A 195 -23.55 -21.41 21.34
C TYR A 195 -24.79 -21.85 22.15
N GLN A 196 -24.96 -21.29 23.34
CA GLN A 196 -26.17 -21.57 24.16
C GLN A 196 -27.46 -21.14 23.44
N HIS A 197 -27.41 -19.97 22.74
CA HIS A 197 -28.57 -19.43 22.03
C HIS A 197 -28.92 -20.23 20.75
N TYR A 198 -27.92 -20.49 19.89
CA TYR A 198 -28.17 -21.11 18.58
C TYR A 198 -27.96 -22.62 18.55
N GLY A 199 -27.25 -23.22 19.51
CA GLY A 199 -26.81 -24.61 19.46
C GLY A 199 -25.72 -24.88 18.42
N GLN A 200 -25.07 -23.80 17.92
CA GLN A 200 -24.09 -23.84 16.84
C GLN A 200 -22.80 -23.16 17.27
N LYS A 201 -21.65 -23.78 16.98
CA LYS A 201 -20.32 -23.20 17.28
C LYS A 201 -20.09 -21.90 16.54
N THR A 202 -19.34 -21.00 17.16
CA THR A 202 -19.12 -19.63 16.69
C THR A 202 -17.89 -19.52 15.79
N ILE A 203 -17.96 -18.74 14.73
CA ILE A 203 -16.79 -18.32 13.95
C ILE A 203 -16.30 -16.97 14.48
N LEU A 204 -15.00 -16.90 14.83
CA LEU A 204 -14.36 -15.66 15.24
C LEU A 204 -13.58 -15.04 14.07
N LEU A 205 -13.87 -13.79 13.74
CA LEU A 205 -13.20 -13.00 12.72
C LEU A 205 -12.52 -11.79 13.40
N ILE A 206 -11.19 -11.77 13.39
CA ILE A 206 -10.38 -10.72 14.05
C ILE A 206 -9.51 -10.04 13.01
N ASP A 207 -9.85 -8.80 12.67
CA ASP A 207 -9.15 -8.02 11.66
C ASP A 207 -8.08 -7.11 12.30
N GLU A 208 -6.91 -7.00 11.64
CA GLU A 208 -5.77 -6.19 12.06
C GLU A 208 -5.32 -6.42 13.52
N TYR A 209 -5.12 -7.70 13.86
CA TYR A 209 -4.79 -8.15 15.23
C TYR A 209 -3.49 -7.55 15.79
N ASP A 210 -2.58 -7.14 14.92
CA ASP A 210 -1.25 -6.65 15.25
C ASP A 210 -1.19 -5.12 15.47
N VAL A 211 -2.22 -4.38 15.09
CA VAL A 211 -2.25 -2.91 15.24
C VAL A 211 -2.09 -2.45 16.70
N PRO A 212 -2.79 -3.02 17.71
CA PRO A 212 -2.60 -2.61 19.10
C PRO A 212 -1.16 -2.78 19.58
N LEU A 213 -0.45 -3.77 19.06
CA LEU A 213 0.95 -4.09 19.42
C LEU A 213 1.93 -3.15 18.74
N ASP A 214 1.70 -2.85 17.46
CA ASP A 214 2.48 -1.88 16.70
C ASP A 214 2.43 -0.51 17.39
N LYS A 215 1.23 -0.04 17.72
CA LYS A 215 1.01 1.24 18.39
C LYS A 215 1.59 1.27 19.81
N ALA A 216 1.38 0.22 20.56
CA ALA A 216 1.96 0.09 21.90
C ALA A 216 3.50 0.09 21.90
N PHE A 217 4.12 -0.51 20.87
CA PHE A 217 5.56 -0.45 20.68
C PHE A 217 6.04 0.97 20.37
N GLN A 218 5.34 1.68 19.46
CA GLN A 218 5.67 3.05 19.11
C GLN A 218 5.57 4.02 20.30
N HIS A 219 4.61 3.79 21.22
CA HIS A 219 4.32 4.67 22.36
C HIS A 219 4.85 4.17 23.71
N GLY A 220 5.58 3.03 23.74
CA GLY A 220 6.34 2.59 24.90
C GLY A 220 5.57 1.79 25.97
N TYR A 221 4.29 1.40 25.74
CA TYR A 221 3.49 0.55 26.64
C TYR A 221 3.28 -0.87 26.11
N TYR A 222 4.27 -1.37 25.36
CA TYR A 222 4.21 -2.65 24.65
C TYR A 222 3.96 -3.86 25.55
N LYS A 223 4.61 -3.91 26.74
CA LYS A 223 4.52 -5.05 27.65
C LYS A 223 3.11 -5.25 28.19
N GLU A 224 2.46 -4.16 28.55
CA GLU A 224 1.10 -4.14 29.08
C GLU A 224 0.11 -4.60 28.00
N MET A 225 0.25 -4.07 26.78
CA MET A 225 -0.62 -4.45 25.67
C MET A 225 -0.43 -5.91 25.26
N VAL A 226 0.79 -6.41 25.21
CA VAL A 226 1.09 -7.84 24.95
C VAL A 226 0.40 -8.74 25.98
N ALA A 227 0.46 -8.38 27.27
CA ALA A 227 -0.17 -9.16 28.33
C ALA A 227 -1.69 -9.23 28.14
N LEU A 228 -2.32 -8.10 27.81
CA LEU A 228 -3.76 -8.00 27.57
C LEU A 228 -4.19 -8.82 26.35
N ILE A 229 -3.56 -8.60 25.18
CA ILE A 229 -3.91 -9.27 23.92
C ILE A 229 -3.64 -10.77 24.01
N ARG A 230 -2.56 -11.19 24.70
CA ARG A 230 -2.28 -12.61 24.97
C ARG A 230 -3.40 -13.26 25.76
N SER A 231 -3.87 -12.61 26.83
CA SER A 231 -4.96 -13.17 27.64
C SER A 231 -6.24 -13.26 26.82
N LEU A 232 -6.62 -12.20 26.12
CA LEU A 232 -7.80 -12.14 25.26
C LEU A 232 -7.82 -13.26 24.21
N PHE A 233 -6.71 -13.40 23.44
CA PHE A 233 -6.62 -14.42 22.40
C PHE A 233 -6.38 -15.83 22.97
N GLY A 234 -5.67 -15.94 24.09
CA GLY A 234 -5.48 -17.19 24.78
C GLY A 234 -6.81 -17.82 25.18
N GLN A 235 -7.71 -17.03 25.77
CA GLN A 235 -9.06 -17.49 26.12
C GLN A 235 -9.94 -17.79 24.91
N ALA A 236 -9.89 -16.93 23.88
CA ALA A 236 -10.77 -17.04 22.73
C ALA A 236 -10.38 -18.15 21.74
N LEU A 237 -9.08 -18.41 21.56
CA LEU A 237 -8.55 -19.25 20.47
C LEU A 237 -7.94 -20.57 20.96
N LYS A 238 -7.64 -20.69 22.27
CA LYS A 238 -7.13 -21.92 22.87
C LYS A 238 -8.17 -22.46 23.85
N THR A 239 -8.48 -23.73 23.78
CA THR A 239 -9.44 -24.34 24.73
C THR A 239 -10.82 -23.66 24.75
N ASN A 240 -11.30 -23.22 23.59
CA ASN A 240 -12.64 -22.69 23.44
C ASN A 240 -13.55 -23.72 22.74
N ASP A 241 -14.27 -24.50 23.53
CA ASP A 241 -15.15 -25.58 23.03
C ASP A 241 -16.30 -25.07 22.15
N TYR A 242 -16.58 -23.78 22.22
CA TYR A 242 -17.64 -23.10 21.45
C TYR A 242 -17.13 -22.54 20.11
N LEU A 243 -15.83 -22.70 19.82
CA LEU A 243 -15.21 -22.22 18.58
C LEU A 243 -15.42 -23.24 17.44
N GLN A 244 -15.90 -22.79 16.29
CA GLN A 244 -15.90 -23.58 15.05
C GLN A 244 -14.52 -23.47 14.39
N PHE A 245 -14.11 -22.26 14.07
CA PHE A 245 -12.76 -21.85 13.68
C PHE A 245 -12.62 -20.34 13.82
N ALA A 246 -11.39 -19.85 13.75
CA ALA A 246 -11.10 -18.43 13.72
C ALA A 246 -10.32 -18.05 12.46
N VAL A 247 -10.54 -16.82 12.00
CA VAL A 247 -9.73 -16.16 10.96
C VAL A 247 -9.19 -14.85 11.52
N LEU A 248 -7.87 -14.69 11.47
CA LEU A 248 -7.18 -13.47 11.87
C LEU A 248 -6.48 -12.87 10.66
N THR A 249 -6.44 -11.53 10.60
CA THR A 249 -5.63 -10.80 9.62
C THR A 249 -4.71 -9.79 10.28
N GLY A 250 -3.52 -9.60 9.71
CA GLY A 250 -2.54 -8.62 10.15
C GLY A 250 -1.45 -8.39 9.09
N CYS A 251 -0.48 -7.54 9.41
CA CYS A 251 0.69 -7.30 8.56
C CYS A 251 1.87 -8.19 8.96
N LEU A 252 2.14 -8.30 10.24
CA LEU A 252 3.27 -9.06 10.78
C LEU A 252 2.80 -10.37 11.42
N ARG A 253 3.66 -11.38 11.40
CA ARG A 253 3.50 -12.59 12.22
C ARG A 253 4.18 -12.37 13.55
N VAL A 254 3.43 -11.92 14.55
CA VAL A 254 3.92 -11.70 15.91
C VAL A 254 3.91 -13.02 16.71
N SER A 255 4.67 -14.03 16.25
CA SER A 255 4.55 -15.38 16.81
C SER A 255 5.45 -15.65 18.01
N LYS A 256 6.59 -14.96 18.13
CA LYS A 256 7.53 -15.20 19.24
C LYS A 256 7.23 -14.41 20.50
N GLU A 257 6.39 -13.39 20.42
CA GLU A 257 6.08 -12.55 21.58
C GLU A 257 5.00 -13.14 22.47
N SER A 258 5.06 -14.44 22.70
CA SER A 258 4.21 -15.06 23.70
C SER A 258 2.68 -14.85 23.55
N ILE A 259 2.19 -14.04 22.59
CA ILE A 259 0.75 -13.89 22.31
C ILE A 259 0.18 -15.21 21.83
N PHE A 260 0.91 -15.88 20.96
CA PHE A 260 0.56 -17.19 20.44
C PHE A 260 1.43 -18.32 21.05
N THR A 261 2.23 -18.04 22.08
CA THR A 261 3.03 -19.05 22.76
C THR A 261 2.10 -20.07 23.42
N GLY A 262 2.25 -21.34 23.04
CA GLY A 262 1.41 -22.42 23.52
C GLY A 262 0.09 -22.61 22.75
N LEU A 263 -0.15 -21.87 21.67
CA LEU A 263 -1.21 -22.12 20.72
C LEU A 263 -0.67 -23.02 19.59
N ASN A 264 -0.93 -24.31 19.65
CA ASN A 264 -0.43 -25.30 18.68
C ASN A 264 -1.39 -25.47 17.48
N ASN A 265 -2.53 -24.77 17.51
CA ASN A 265 -3.64 -24.89 16.55
C ASN A 265 -3.63 -23.80 15.47
N PHE A 266 -2.54 -23.00 15.35
CA PHE A 266 -2.42 -21.94 14.35
C PHE A 266 -1.92 -22.46 13.00
N LYS A 267 -2.68 -22.15 11.96
CA LYS A 267 -2.26 -22.24 10.56
C LYS A 267 -1.92 -20.84 10.08
N VAL A 268 -0.64 -20.55 9.96
CA VAL A 268 -0.17 -19.24 9.48
C VAL A 268 0.04 -19.30 7.97
N LEU A 269 -0.50 -18.30 7.28
CA LEU A 269 -0.53 -18.16 5.84
C LEU A 269 0.06 -16.79 5.48
N SER A 270 1.37 -16.79 5.25
CA SER A 270 2.16 -15.60 4.98
C SER A 270 2.23 -15.25 3.49
N ILE A 271 2.90 -14.16 3.16
CA ILE A 271 3.16 -13.78 1.76
C ILE A 271 4.04 -14.77 1.00
N THR A 272 4.69 -15.71 1.68
CA THR A 272 5.54 -16.74 1.05
C THR A 272 4.82 -18.05 0.77
N ASP A 273 3.58 -18.20 1.28
CA ASP A 273 2.77 -19.40 1.09
C ASP A 273 2.04 -19.35 -0.25
N SER A 274 2.08 -20.48 -0.99
CA SER A 274 1.37 -20.61 -2.26
C SER A 274 -0.13 -20.92 -2.10
N ARG A 275 -0.60 -21.13 -0.87
CA ARG A 275 -2.01 -21.22 -0.58
C ARG A 275 -2.57 -19.84 -0.33
N PHE A 276 -3.73 -19.52 -0.91
CA PHE A 276 -4.40 -18.24 -0.76
C PHE A 276 -3.61 -17.03 -1.29
N ASP A 277 -2.66 -17.26 -2.22
CA ASP A 277 -1.78 -16.22 -2.74
C ASP A 277 -2.49 -15.25 -3.70
N GLU A 278 -3.58 -15.67 -4.37
CA GLU A 278 -4.35 -14.82 -5.30
C GLU A 278 -5.58 -14.13 -4.69
N HIS A 279 -5.94 -14.47 -3.43
CA HIS A 279 -7.15 -13.92 -2.80
C HIS A 279 -6.94 -12.55 -2.16
N PHE A 280 -5.69 -12.13 -2.01
CA PHE A 280 -5.30 -10.81 -1.50
C PHE A 280 -4.49 -10.09 -2.58
N GLY A 281 -4.94 -8.92 -2.99
CA GLY A 281 -4.41 -8.24 -4.16
C GLY A 281 -5.23 -8.50 -5.42
N PHE A 282 -4.89 -7.85 -6.53
CA PHE A 282 -5.46 -8.12 -7.85
C PHE A 282 -4.45 -8.85 -8.72
N THR A 283 -4.88 -9.89 -9.39
CA THR A 283 -4.08 -10.57 -10.41
C THR A 283 -4.03 -9.75 -11.70
N ASP A 284 -3.05 -10.03 -12.55
CA ASP A 284 -2.91 -9.35 -13.85
C ASP A 284 -4.16 -9.48 -14.73
N ALA A 285 -4.80 -10.66 -14.72
CA ALA A 285 -6.05 -10.89 -15.46
C ALA A 285 -7.21 -10.04 -14.93
N GLU A 286 -7.31 -9.88 -13.61
CA GLU A 286 -8.34 -9.05 -12.98
C GLU A 286 -8.14 -7.56 -13.27
N VAL A 287 -6.88 -7.07 -13.28
CA VAL A 287 -6.55 -5.68 -13.63
C VAL A 287 -6.87 -5.41 -15.11
N LYS A 288 -6.52 -6.31 -16.01
CA LYS A 288 -6.90 -6.20 -17.43
C LYS A 288 -8.41 -6.14 -17.62
N THR A 289 -9.15 -6.99 -16.92
CA THR A 289 -10.62 -6.98 -16.96
C THR A 289 -11.18 -5.66 -16.43
N LEU A 290 -10.65 -5.16 -15.30
CA LEU A 290 -11.06 -3.89 -14.73
C LEU A 290 -10.82 -2.73 -15.73
N LEU A 291 -9.63 -2.65 -16.32
CA LEU A 291 -9.31 -1.61 -17.32
C LEU A 291 -10.18 -1.72 -18.56
N ASP A 292 -10.49 -2.94 -19.04
CA ASP A 292 -11.40 -3.15 -20.18
C ASP A 292 -12.83 -2.69 -19.86
N ASP A 293 -13.35 -3.03 -18.68
CA ASP A 293 -14.68 -2.64 -18.23
C ASP A 293 -14.86 -1.10 -18.14
N TYR A 294 -13.76 -0.37 -17.94
CA TYR A 294 -13.75 1.10 -17.89
C TYR A 294 -13.23 1.76 -19.18
N ASN A 295 -12.91 0.98 -20.24
CA ASN A 295 -12.29 1.45 -21.49
C ASN A 295 -10.96 2.16 -21.29
N LEU A 296 -10.15 1.67 -20.40
CA LEU A 296 -8.84 2.20 -20.02
C LEU A 296 -7.70 1.25 -20.36
N THR A 297 -7.88 0.32 -21.30
CA THR A 297 -6.87 -0.68 -21.72
C THR A 297 -5.57 -0.05 -22.23
N ALA A 298 -5.62 1.17 -22.78
CA ALA A 298 -4.44 1.93 -23.19
C ALA A 298 -3.48 2.22 -22.01
N HIS A 299 -4.02 2.34 -20.79
CA HIS A 299 -3.28 2.65 -19.57
C HIS A 299 -2.70 1.41 -18.86
N TYR A 300 -2.84 0.20 -19.45
CA TYR A 300 -2.35 -1.03 -18.83
C TYR A 300 -0.84 -1.00 -18.58
N GLY A 301 -0.05 -0.48 -19.52
CA GLY A 301 1.42 -0.44 -19.40
C GLY A 301 1.88 0.37 -18.18
N GLU A 302 1.34 1.58 -18.02
CA GLU A 302 1.66 2.45 -16.88
C GLU A 302 1.10 1.91 -15.56
N THR A 303 -0.13 1.38 -15.54
CA THR A 303 -0.74 0.75 -14.36
C THR A 303 0.14 -0.40 -13.86
N ARG A 304 0.67 -1.20 -14.78
CA ARG A 304 1.57 -2.31 -14.45
C ARG A 304 2.89 -1.81 -13.88
N GLU A 305 3.54 -0.83 -14.52
CA GLU A 305 4.82 -0.28 -14.06
C GLU A 305 4.72 0.30 -12.65
N TRP A 306 3.60 0.96 -12.34
CA TRP A 306 3.43 1.68 -11.10
C TRP A 306 2.94 0.83 -9.93
N TYR A 307 2.07 -0.18 -10.16
CA TYR A 307 1.30 -0.83 -9.09
C TYR A 307 1.40 -2.35 -9.05
N ASP A 308 2.05 -2.98 -10.04
CA ASP A 308 2.32 -4.43 -10.08
C ASP A 308 3.54 -4.78 -9.23
N GLY A 309 3.95 -6.04 -9.28
CA GLY A 309 5.26 -6.54 -8.85
C GLY A 309 5.30 -7.14 -7.45
N TYR A 310 4.20 -7.19 -6.73
CA TYR A 310 4.14 -7.94 -5.47
C TYR A 310 3.99 -9.42 -5.75
N ARG A 311 4.91 -10.24 -5.24
CA ARG A 311 4.84 -11.69 -5.39
C ARG A 311 4.44 -12.35 -4.09
N PHE A 312 3.21 -12.88 -4.06
CA PHE A 312 2.72 -13.71 -2.98
C PHE A 312 2.78 -15.19 -3.42
N GLY A 313 3.45 -16.04 -2.62
CA GLY A 313 3.63 -17.44 -2.99
C GLY A 313 4.18 -17.61 -4.42
N SER A 314 3.30 -18.02 -5.33
CA SER A 314 3.58 -18.25 -6.75
C SER A 314 2.95 -17.24 -7.70
N VAL A 315 2.12 -16.30 -7.19
CA VAL A 315 1.31 -15.35 -7.99
C VAL A 315 1.84 -13.94 -7.85
N ASP A 316 1.91 -13.22 -8.97
CA ASP A 316 2.18 -11.78 -8.99
C ASP A 316 0.84 -11.03 -8.87
N VAL A 317 0.81 -10.03 -7.98
CA VAL A 317 -0.39 -9.27 -7.67
C VAL A 317 -0.12 -7.77 -7.59
N TYR A 318 -1.13 -6.99 -7.93
CA TYR A 318 -1.18 -5.53 -7.77
C TYR A 318 -1.78 -5.16 -6.41
N CYS A 319 -1.42 -4.00 -5.89
CA CYS A 319 -2.10 -3.40 -4.74
C CYS A 319 -3.50 -2.91 -5.15
N PRO A 320 -4.60 -3.45 -4.60
CA PRO A 320 -5.96 -3.07 -5.01
C PRO A 320 -6.28 -1.60 -4.80
N TRP A 321 -5.80 -1.03 -3.72
CA TRP A 321 -6.03 0.38 -3.39
C TRP A 321 -5.48 1.31 -4.47
N ASP A 322 -4.26 1.06 -4.93
CA ASP A 322 -3.58 1.90 -5.90
C ASP A 322 -4.26 1.80 -7.26
N VAL A 323 -4.56 0.58 -7.71
CA VAL A 323 -5.26 0.33 -8.97
C VAL A 323 -6.64 0.99 -8.98
N ILE A 324 -7.44 0.84 -7.92
CA ILE A 324 -8.79 1.43 -7.86
C ILE A 324 -8.74 2.96 -7.88
N ASN A 325 -7.82 3.57 -7.13
CA ASN A 325 -7.67 5.04 -7.12
C ASN A 325 -7.17 5.57 -8.46
N HIS A 326 -6.23 4.86 -9.11
CA HIS A 326 -5.75 5.23 -10.43
C HIS A 326 -6.85 5.16 -11.49
N VAL A 327 -7.61 4.07 -11.53
CA VAL A 327 -8.75 3.91 -12.46
C VAL A 327 -9.83 4.95 -12.19
N ASP A 328 -10.13 5.27 -10.94
CA ASP A 328 -11.10 6.32 -10.58
C ASP A 328 -10.65 7.69 -11.10
N ARG A 329 -9.37 8.00 -10.94
CA ARG A 329 -8.80 9.25 -11.46
C ARG A 329 -8.84 9.31 -12.98
N LEU A 330 -8.45 8.24 -13.68
CA LEU A 330 -8.52 8.17 -15.15
C LEU A 330 -9.95 8.30 -15.68
N CYS A 331 -10.96 7.86 -14.92
CA CYS A 331 -12.36 8.08 -15.27
C CYS A 331 -12.75 9.58 -15.28
N GLY A 332 -12.14 10.38 -14.44
CA GLY A 332 -12.36 11.83 -14.37
C GLY A 332 -11.44 12.63 -15.29
N GLU A 333 -10.19 12.18 -15.41
CA GLU A 333 -9.11 12.83 -16.16
C GLU A 333 -8.39 11.77 -17.02
N PRO A 334 -8.79 11.59 -18.30
CA PRO A 334 -8.28 10.50 -19.15
C PRO A 334 -6.77 10.47 -19.38
N ASN A 335 -6.09 11.59 -19.18
CA ASN A 335 -4.64 11.71 -19.31
C ASN A 335 -3.94 11.93 -17.96
N ALA A 336 -4.59 11.53 -16.85
CA ALA A 336 -4.00 11.69 -15.54
C ALA A 336 -2.77 10.80 -15.39
N GLU A 337 -1.66 11.36 -14.95
CA GLU A 337 -0.46 10.60 -14.62
C GLU A 337 -0.68 9.72 -13.37
N PRO A 338 -0.07 8.53 -13.31
CA PRO A 338 -0.07 7.71 -12.09
C PRO A 338 0.50 8.46 -10.89
N GLN A 339 0.00 8.15 -9.71
CA GLN A 339 0.44 8.79 -8.46
C GLN A 339 0.76 7.74 -7.40
N ALA A 340 1.56 8.14 -6.43
CA ALA A 340 1.86 7.35 -5.25
C ALA A 340 0.71 7.44 -4.22
N TYR A 341 -0.25 6.52 -4.30
CA TYR A 341 -1.39 6.46 -3.39
C TYR A 341 -1.06 5.78 -2.06
N TRP A 342 -0.12 4.86 -2.07
CA TRP A 342 0.26 4.07 -0.89
C TRP A 342 1.10 4.87 0.11
N ILE A 343 2.00 5.74 -0.39
CA ILE A 343 2.91 6.59 0.40
C ILE A 343 2.16 7.49 1.37
N ASN A 344 1.10 8.15 0.90
CA ASN A 344 0.40 9.20 1.66
C ASN A 344 -0.44 8.67 2.83
N THR A 345 -0.39 7.40 3.13
CA THR A 345 -1.36 6.75 4.01
C THR A 345 -0.78 5.74 4.98
N SER A 346 0.48 5.38 4.82
CA SER A 346 1.27 4.65 5.81
C SER A 346 2.43 5.55 6.23
N GLY A 347 2.64 5.72 7.55
CA GLY A 347 3.83 6.42 8.00
C GLY A 347 5.06 5.74 7.42
N ASN A 348 5.90 6.47 6.69
CA ASN A 348 7.14 5.96 6.10
C ASN A 348 8.24 5.77 7.16
N ASP A 349 7.87 5.86 8.45
CA ASP A 349 8.78 5.76 9.59
C ASP A 349 9.64 4.49 9.57
N LEU A 350 9.09 3.39 9.03
CA LEU A 350 9.84 2.15 8.93
C LEU A 350 11.02 2.27 7.96
N VAL A 351 10.80 2.84 6.77
CA VAL A 351 11.88 3.04 5.78
C VAL A 351 12.87 4.07 6.29
N ARG A 352 12.39 5.14 6.93
CA ARG A 352 13.23 6.15 7.57
C ARG A 352 14.13 5.51 8.63
N ARG A 353 13.57 4.78 9.59
CA ARG A 353 14.33 4.06 10.64
C ARG A 353 15.35 3.09 10.04
N PHE A 354 15.01 2.47 8.91
CA PHE A 354 15.91 1.58 8.20
C PHE A 354 17.09 2.36 7.57
N VAL A 355 16.81 3.47 6.89
CA VAL A 355 17.84 4.32 6.28
C VAL A 355 18.76 4.92 7.35
N ASP A 356 18.20 5.37 8.49
CA ASP A 356 18.97 5.94 9.61
C ASP A 356 19.97 4.94 10.23
N LYS A 357 19.60 3.65 10.25
CA LYS A 357 20.44 2.56 10.80
C LYS A 357 21.38 1.92 9.78
N ALA A 358 21.27 2.30 8.51
CA ALA A 358 22.01 1.69 7.43
C ALA A 358 23.51 2.00 7.53
N ASP A 359 24.32 0.95 7.67
CA ASP A 359 25.75 1.03 7.50
C ASP A 359 26.13 1.15 6.01
N LYS A 360 27.43 1.28 5.72
CA LYS A 360 27.92 1.41 4.33
C LYS A 360 27.49 0.28 3.41
N THR A 361 27.44 -0.96 3.91
CA THR A 361 27.04 -2.13 3.15
C THR A 361 25.55 -2.07 2.83
N THR A 362 24.74 -1.79 3.83
CA THR A 362 23.29 -1.65 3.70
C THR A 362 22.90 -0.51 2.77
N GLN A 363 23.59 0.63 2.85
CA GLN A 363 23.39 1.75 1.93
C GLN A 363 23.63 1.30 0.48
N GLY A 364 24.75 0.60 0.20
CA GLY A 364 25.01 0.05 -1.13
C GLY A 364 23.94 -0.96 -1.60
N GLU A 365 23.34 -1.70 -0.69
CA GLU A 365 22.23 -2.62 -1.02
C GLU A 365 20.92 -1.88 -1.33
N ILE A 366 20.59 -0.83 -0.59
CA ILE A 366 19.45 0.04 -0.87
C ILE A 366 19.59 0.66 -2.28
N GLU A 367 20.76 1.12 -2.58
CA GLU A 367 21.10 1.72 -3.88
C GLU A 367 20.91 0.72 -5.02
N ARG A 368 21.38 -0.52 -4.85
CA ARG A 368 21.16 -1.60 -5.81
C ARG A 368 19.67 -1.90 -6.01
N LEU A 369 18.89 -1.91 -4.94
CA LEU A 369 17.43 -2.07 -5.01
C LEU A 369 16.76 -0.94 -5.79
N ILE A 370 17.15 0.32 -5.56
CA ILE A 370 16.63 1.48 -6.31
C ILE A 370 17.01 1.38 -7.79
N ALA A 371 18.20 0.88 -8.09
CA ALA A 371 18.64 0.59 -9.45
C ALA A 371 17.88 -0.59 -10.11
N GLY A 372 17.02 -1.28 -9.37
CA GLY A 372 16.23 -2.42 -9.87
C GLY A 372 16.95 -3.77 -9.75
N GLU A 373 18.10 -3.82 -9.05
CA GLU A 373 18.80 -5.09 -8.79
C GLU A 373 18.17 -5.83 -7.61
N ALA A 374 18.25 -7.16 -7.65
CA ALA A 374 17.91 -7.98 -6.51
C ALA A 374 19.07 -8.08 -5.50
N ILE A 375 18.74 -8.13 -4.22
CA ILE A 375 19.67 -8.46 -3.15
C ILE A 375 19.27 -9.79 -2.50
N GLU A 376 20.24 -10.54 -2.00
CA GLU A 376 19.97 -11.80 -1.30
C GLU A 376 19.98 -11.57 0.20
N LYS A 377 18.86 -11.85 0.88
CA LYS A 377 18.71 -11.67 2.32
C LYS A 377 18.05 -12.87 2.99
N ALA A 378 18.54 -13.20 4.18
CA ALA A 378 17.86 -14.11 5.07
C ALA A 378 16.64 -13.41 5.67
N VAL A 379 15.44 -13.93 5.39
CA VAL A 379 14.19 -13.38 5.87
C VAL A 379 13.68 -14.19 7.06
N ARG A 380 13.39 -13.48 8.14
CA ARG A 380 12.71 -14.00 9.33
C ARG A 380 11.25 -13.56 9.28
N LEU A 381 10.35 -14.49 8.99
CA LEU A 381 8.91 -14.19 8.96
C LEU A 381 8.33 -14.05 10.39
N GLU A 382 9.04 -14.52 11.39
CA GLU A 382 8.65 -14.53 12.81
C GLU A 382 9.55 -13.56 13.57
N LEU A 383 9.16 -12.30 13.63
CA LEU A 383 9.83 -11.26 14.40
C LEU A 383 8.88 -10.67 15.42
N THR A 384 9.42 -10.38 16.59
CA THR A 384 8.73 -9.60 17.61
C THR A 384 9.03 -8.10 17.40
N TYR A 385 8.14 -7.21 17.84
CA TYR A 385 8.41 -5.77 17.76
C TYR A 385 9.71 -5.38 18.49
N ASN A 386 10.01 -6.02 19.63
CA ASN A 386 11.27 -5.80 20.36
C ASN A 386 12.51 -6.24 19.59
N GLU A 387 12.39 -7.19 18.66
CA GLU A 387 13.52 -7.67 17.85
C GLU A 387 13.74 -6.82 16.59
N ILE A 388 12.75 -6.06 16.14
CA ILE A 388 12.83 -5.30 14.88
C ILE A 388 14.10 -4.43 14.86
N ASP A 389 14.35 -3.71 15.93
CA ASP A 389 15.43 -2.76 16.04
C ASP A 389 16.79 -3.35 16.43
N ASN A 390 16.86 -4.67 16.73
CA ASN A 390 18.08 -5.30 17.23
C ASN A 390 19.13 -5.54 16.14
N SER A 391 18.72 -5.63 14.87
CA SER A 391 19.65 -5.81 13.76
C SER A 391 19.07 -5.26 12.45
N ILE A 392 19.95 -4.90 11.53
CA ILE A 392 19.57 -4.50 10.17
C ILE A 392 18.90 -5.64 9.40
N ASP A 393 19.26 -6.91 9.66
CA ASP A 393 18.64 -8.07 9.03
C ASP A 393 17.17 -8.23 9.41
N ASN A 394 16.80 -7.85 10.63
CA ASN A 394 15.40 -7.85 11.06
C ASN A 394 14.60 -6.77 10.33
N LEU A 395 15.20 -5.59 10.09
CA LEU A 395 14.57 -4.52 9.32
C LEU A 395 14.33 -4.94 7.86
N TRP A 396 15.25 -5.66 7.21
CA TRP A 396 15.02 -6.27 5.90
C TRP A 396 13.80 -7.19 5.89
N SER A 397 13.66 -8.00 6.93
CA SER A 397 12.52 -8.92 7.07
C SER A 397 11.20 -8.17 7.25
N VAL A 398 11.20 -7.07 7.99
CA VAL A 398 10.00 -6.23 8.18
C VAL A 398 9.64 -5.48 6.90
N LEU A 399 10.62 -4.91 6.18
CA LEU A 399 10.37 -4.28 4.87
C LEU A 399 9.73 -5.26 3.89
N PHE A 400 10.17 -6.52 3.90
CA PHE A 400 9.58 -7.57 3.07
C PHE A 400 8.14 -7.91 3.50
N THR A 401 7.88 -8.14 4.77
CA THR A 401 6.55 -8.55 5.25
C THR A 401 5.51 -7.43 5.19
N THR A 402 5.95 -6.17 5.28
CA THR A 402 5.08 -4.99 5.19
C THR A 402 4.85 -4.48 3.76
N GLY A 403 5.57 -5.04 2.77
CA GLY A 403 5.35 -4.75 1.35
C GLY A 403 6.23 -3.65 0.75
N TYR A 404 7.23 -3.14 1.48
CA TYR A 404 8.25 -2.27 0.88
C TYR A 404 9.21 -3.04 -0.04
N LEU A 405 9.38 -4.32 0.23
CA LEU A 405 10.11 -5.25 -0.62
C LEU A 405 9.23 -6.45 -1.00
N THR A 406 9.58 -7.10 -2.09
CA THR A 406 8.95 -8.35 -2.53
C THR A 406 10.02 -9.35 -2.93
N GLN A 407 9.63 -10.62 -3.15
CA GLN A 407 10.55 -11.66 -3.59
C GLN A 407 10.61 -11.78 -5.10
N ALA A 408 11.83 -11.89 -5.65
CA ALA A 408 12.09 -12.29 -7.03
C ALA A 408 12.54 -13.75 -7.14
N GLY A 409 12.39 -14.53 -6.07
CA GLY A 409 12.74 -15.95 -5.99
C GLY A 409 13.38 -16.32 -4.66
N LYS A 410 13.37 -17.62 -4.38
CA LYS A 410 13.98 -18.22 -3.19
C LYS A 410 15.32 -18.83 -3.58
N VAL A 411 16.38 -18.52 -2.81
CA VAL A 411 17.73 -19.03 -3.04
C VAL A 411 17.95 -20.29 -2.18
N GLU A 412 17.65 -20.19 -0.89
CA GLU A 412 17.78 -21.26 0.09
C GLU A 412 16.60 -21.27 1.07
N ARG A 413 16.68 -22.08 2.13
CA ARG A 413 15.56 -22.31 3.08
C ARG A 413 14.90 -21.02 3.60
N SER A 414 15.69 -20.00 3.94
CA SER A 414 15.20 -18.71 4.44
C SER A 414 15.77 -17.50 3.70
N VAL A 415 16.53 -17.73 2.62
CA VAL A 415 17.16 -16.68 1.83
C VAL A 415 16.36 -16.41 0.57
N TYR A 416 15.97 -15.18 0.38
CA TYR A 416 15.20 -14.71 -0.77
C TYR A 416 15.97 -13.64 -1.53
N LYS A 417 15.76 -13.61 -2.84
CA LYS A 417 16.09 -12.46 -3.67
C LYS A 417 15.02 -11.41 -3.47
N LEU A 418 15.37 -10.30 -2.82
CA LEU A 418 14.47 -9.19 -2.56
C LEU A 418 14.66 -8.10 -3.60
N ILE A 419 13.54 -7.52 -4.04
CA ILE A 419 13.48 -6.37 -4.95
C ILE A 419 12.46 -5.37 -4.43
N ILE A 420 12.55 -4.13 -4.89
CA ILE A 420 11.46 -3.15 -4.77
C ILE A 420 10.37 -3.57 -5.76
N PRO A 421 9.08 -3.68 -5.33
CA PRO A 421 8.05 -4.27 -6.17
C PRO A 421 7.75 -3.45 -7.42
N ASN A 422 7.68 -2.13 -7.32
CA ASN A 422 7.19 -1.26 -8.38
C ASN A 422 7.75 0.17 -8.28
N ARG A 423 7.32 1.02 -9.20
CA ARG A 423 7.76 2.41 -9.28
C ARG A 423 7.29 3.24 -8.10
N GLU A 424 6.06 3.04 -7.63
CA GLU A 424 5.52 3.76 -6.47
C GLU A 424 6.40 3.56 -5.24
N VAL A 425 6.68 2.30 -4.87
CA VAL A 425 7.52 1.99 -3.70
C VAL A 425 8.97 2.45 -3.90
N ARG A 426 9.47 2.43 -5.14
CA ARG A 426 10.80 2.99 -5.45
C ARG A 426 10.89 4.47 -5.11
N GLU A 427 9.85 5.24 -5.44
CA GLU A 427 9.79 6.67 -5.08
C GLU A 427 9.82 6.89 -3.56
N VAL A 428 9.20 5.99 -2.76
CA VAL A 428 9.31 6.05 -1.29
C VAL A 428 10.77 5.98 -0.83
N PHE A 429 11.52 4.98 -1.32
CA PHE A 429 12.93 4.84 -0.95
C PHE A 429 13.75 6.05 -1.36
N ILE A 430 13.53 6.57 -2.56
CA ILE A 430 14.21 7.77 -3.07
C ILE A 430 13.93 8.95 -2.16
N LEU A 431 12.66 9.21 -1.82
CA LEU A 431 12.27 10.33 -0.96
C LEU A 431 12.87 10.23 0.45
N GLN A 432 12.86 9.03 1.05
CA GLN A 432 13.42 8.85 2.40
C GLN A 432 14.96 9.01 2.43
N ILE A 433 15.66 8.54 1.39
CA ILE A 433 17.09 8.77 1.25
C ILE A 433 17.39 10.26 1.08
N GLN A 434 16.54 11.00 0.36
CA GLN A 434 16.68 12.43 0.18
C GLN A 434 16.48 13.20 1.49
N GLU A 435 15.48 12.84 2.28
CA GLU A 435 15.24 13.41 3.60
C GLU A 435 16.43 13.15 4.54
N TRP A 436 16.89 11.90 4.60
CA TRP A 436 18.08 11.53 5.35
C TRP A 436 19.32 12.32 4.89
N PHE A 437 19.47 12.48 3.57
CA PHE A 437 20.58 13.23 3.00
C PHE A 437 20.53 14.71 3.39
N LYS A 438 19.35 15.35 3.32
CA LYS A 438 19.15 16.73 3.80
C LYS A 438 19.55 16.88 5.27
N GLU A 439 19.10 15.98 6.12
CA GLU A 439 19.37 16.01 7.56
C GLU A 439 20.84 15.73 7.91
N THR A 440 21.48 14.78 7.20
CA THR A 440 22.82 14.28 7.57
C THR A 440 23.97 14.99 6.84
N VAL A 441 23.76 15.42 5.61
CA VAL A 441 24.81 15.94 4.73
C VAL A 441 24.66 17.44 4.47
N VAL A 442 23.44 17.96 4.52
CA VAL A 442 23.12 19.36 4.23
C VAL A 442 22.60 20.03 5.51
N HIS A 443 23.47 20.22 6.48
CA HIS A 443 23.14 21.02 7.69
C HIS A 443 22.89 22.52 7.38
N ASP A 444 23.08 22.96 6.14
CA ASP A 444 22.95 24.36 5.72
C ASP A 444 22.05 24.43 4.48
N GLU A 445 20.93 25.15 4.54
CA GLU A 445 20.01 25.35 3.40
C GLU A 445 20.66 26.12 2.24
N LYS A 446 21.63 27.00 2.54
CA LYS A 446 22.31 27.86 1.55
C LYS A 446 23.00 27.10 0.40
N PRO A 447 23.70 25.96 0.61
CA PRO A 447 24.29 25.21 -0.49
C PRO A 447 23.26 24.63 -1.47
N MET A 448 22.06 24.25 -0.98
CA MET A 448 21.02 23.67 -1.83
C MET A 448 20.29 24.74 -2.64
N GLN A 449 19.93 25.85 -2.03
CA GLN A 449 19.39 27.00 -2.76
C GLN A 449 20.34 27.46 -3.86
N ALA A 450 21.64 27.57 -3.56
CA ALA A 450 22.63 27.92 -4.55
C ALA A 450 22.82 26.85 -5.64
N PHE A 451 22.52 25.57 -5.36
CA PHE A 451 22.48 24.50 -6.36
C PHE A 451 21.29 24.68 -7.31
N CYS A 452 20.10 24.90 -6.78
CA CYS A 452 18.91 25.17 -7.60
C CYS A 452 19.04 26.48 -8.39
N GLN A 453 19.57 27.54 -7.78
CA GLN A 453 19.83 28.81 -8.47
C GLN A 453 20.77 28.65 -9.67
N ALA A 454 21.77 27.77 -9.59
CA ALA A 454 22.68 27.52 -10.69
C ALA A 454 21.97 26.94 -11.95
N PHE A 455 20.84 26.25 -11.80
CA PHE A 455 20.02 25.83 -12.95
C PHE A 455 19.29 27.02 -13.58
N LEU A 456 18.76 27.94 -12.79
CA LEU A 456 18.12 29.16 -13.31
C LEU A 456 19.13 30.04 -14.04
N ASP A 457 20.35 30.14 -13.50
CA ASP A 457 21.43 30.94 -14.07
C ASP A 457 22.08 30.30 -15.33
N GLY A 458 21.74 29.04 -15.65
CA GLY A 458 22.43 28.29 -16.70
C GLY A 458 23.90 28.03 -16.39
N ASN A 459 24.27 27.91 -15.11
CA ASN A 459 25.65 27.76 -14.68
C ASN A 459 26.06 26.29 -14.53
N ALA A 460 26.39 25.64 -15.66
CA ALA A 460 26.77 24.23 -15.70
C ALA A 460 27.99 23.89 -14.84
N GLU A 461 28.95 24.81 -14.71
CA GLU A 461 30.17 24.57 -13.91
C GLU A 461 29.83 24.47 -12.41
N GLU A 462 28.99 25.36 -11.91
CA GLU A 462 28.59 25.36 -10.50
C GLU A 462 27.69 24.15 -10.20
N ILE A 463 26.76 23.79 -11.10
CA ILE A 463 25.96 22.56 -10.99
C ILE A 463 26.89 21.34 -10.90
N GLN A 464 27.82 21.19 -11.84
CA GLN A 464 28.77 20.07 -11.89
C GLN A 464 29.63 19.99 -10.63
N LYS A 465 30.15 21.13 -10.16
CA LYS A 465 30.98 21.21 -8.95
C LYS A 465 30.18 20.73 -7.72
N ARG A 466 28.97 21.24 -7.53
CA ARG A 466 28.12 20.88 -6.39
C ARG A 466 27.68 19.43 -6.44
N LEU A 467 27.21 18.95 -7.59
CA LEU A 467 26.89 17.53 -7.78
C LEU A 467 28.10 16.63 -7.50
N THR A 468 29.29 16.98 -7.97
CA THR A 468 30.50 16.20 -7.72
C THR A 468 30.85 16.15 -6.22
N VAL A 469 30.64 17.23 -5.47
CA VAL A 469 30.84 17.25 -4.01
C VAL A 469 29.80 16.34 -3.33
N ILE A 470 28.53 16.42 -3.75
CA ILE A 470 27.44 15.58 -3.25
C ILE A 470 27.74 14.11 -3.51
N LEU A 471 28.05 13.75 -4.76
CA LEU A 471 28.41 12.38 -5.16
C LEU A 471 29.66 11.86 -4.43
N GLY A 472 30.62 12.73 -4.11
CA GLY A 472 31.81 12.38 -3.35
C GLY A 472 31.52 11.95 -1.91
N LYS A 473 30.49 12.52 -1.30
CA LYS A 473 30.01 12.18 0.05
C LYS A 473 29.13 10.94 0.05
N MET A 474 28.51 10.61 -1.08
CA MET A 474 27.71 9.39 -1.25
C MET A 474 28.61 8.16 -1.42
N ILE A 475 28.15 7.04 -0.93
CA ILE A 475 28.94 5.82 -0.91
C ILE A 475 28.76 5.05 -2.22
N SER A 476 29.75 4.24 -2.52
CA SER A 476 30.06 3.59 -3.79
C SER A 476 29.04 2.60 -4.33
N ILE A 477 27.89 3.08 -4.82
CA ILE A 477 27.03 2.36 -5.81
C ILE A 477 27.79 1.94 -7.05
N LEU A 478 28.85 2.51 -7.29
CA LEU A 478 29.49 2.87 -8.55
C LEU A 478 30.39 1.77 -9.07
N ASP A 479 30.46 0.64 -8.31
CA ASP A 479 31.14 -0.59 -8.71
C ASP A 479 30.16 -1.75 -8.96
N THR A 480 28.86 -1.50 -9.07
CA THR A 480 27.85 -2.54 -9.30
C THR A 480 27.88 -3.06 -10.74
N LYS A 481 27.52 -4.34 -10.91
CA LYS A 481 27.32 -4.98 -12.22
C LYS A 481 25.96 -4.62 -12.85
N ALA A 482 25.26 -3.59 -12.36
CA ALA A 482 24.00 -3.13 -12.91
C ALA A 482 24.14 -2.68 -14.36
N LYS A 483 23.09 -2.85 -15.16
CA LYS A 483 23.02 -2.34 -16.54
C LYS A 483 23.01 -0.82 -16.53
N ASP A 484 23.45 -0.22 -17.63
CA ASP A 484 23.65 1.22 -17.72
C ASP A 484 22.32 2.00 -17.56
N ASP A 485 21.21 1.49 -18.08
CA ASP A 485 19.85 2.04 -17.91
C ASP A 485 19.40 2.05 -16.44
N GLN A 486 19.76 1.03 -15.68
CA GLN A 486 19.47 0.95 -14.24
C GLN A 486 20.27 1.98 -13.44
N LYS A 487 21.50 2.28 -13.87
CA LYS A 487 22.34 3.33 -13.26
C LYS A 487 21.81 4.72 -13.60
N GLU A 488 21.31 4.95 -14.82
CA GLU A 488 20.61 6.19 -15.19
C GLU A 488 19.43 6.45 -14.27
N ASN A 489 18.57 5.47 -14.03
CA ASN A 489 17.43 5.58 -13.13
C ASN A 489 17.82 5.99 -11.70
N PHE A 490 18.96 5.51 -11.21
CA PHE A 490 19.46 5.93 -9.91
C PHE A 490 19.85 7.42 -9.89
N TYR A 491 20.67 7.87 -10.86
CA TYR A 491 21.11 9.27 -10.89
C TYR A 491 19.95 10.21 -11.20
N HIS A 492 18.98 9.79 -12.00
CA HIS A 492 17.74 10.50 -12.23
C HIS A 492 16.97 10.70 -10.90
N GLY A 493 16.73 9.63 -10.14
CA GLY A 493 16.07 9.72 -8.84
C GLY A 493 16.81 10.59 -7.84
N LEU A 494 18.14 10.50 -7.78
CA LEU A 494 18.98 11.36 -6.95
C LEU A 494 18.81 12.83 -7.32
N LEU A 495 18.95 13.16 -8.60
CA LEU A 495 18.86 14.54 -9.09
C LEU A 495 17.46 15.12 -8.84
N LEU A 496 16.41 14.36 -9.14
CA LEU A 496 15.03 14.70 -8.87
C LEU A 496 14.82 15.11 -7.41
N GLY A 497 15.40 14.36 -6.50
CA GLY A 497 15.29 14.66 -5.08
C GLY A 497 16.03 15.88 -4.62
N LEU A 498 17.22 16.12 -5.15
CA LEU A 498 17.95 17.34 -4.86
C LEU A 498 17.16 18.57 -5.34
N LEU A 499 16.56 18.51 -6.53
CA LEU A 499 15.77 19.60 -7.11
C LEU A 499 14.46 19.85 -6.34
N ARG A 500 13.78 18.81 -5.85
CA ARG A 500 12.57 18.96 -5.01
C ARG A 500 12.78 19.67 -3.68
N SER A 501 14.03 20.03 -3.36
CA SER A 501 14.31 20.89 -2.19
C SER A 501 13.88 22.34 -2.40
N GLU A 502 13.61 22.76 -3.63
CA GLU A 502 13.07 24.07 -3.93
C GLU A 502 11.52 24.01 -3.91
N PRO A 503 10.85 24.61 -2.92
CA PRO A 503 9.42 24.43 -2.71
C PRO A 503 8.55 25.11 -3.77
N ASN A 504 9.12 26.09 -4.48
CA ASN A 504 8.39 26.89 -5.46
C ASN A 504 8.52 26.36 -6.90
N TRP A 505 9.14 25.18 -7.08
CA TRP A 505 9.27 24.56 -8.38
C TRP A 505 8.25 23.44 -8.58
N LEU A 506 7.50 23.47 -9.66
CA LEU A 506 6.78 22.29 -10.13
C LEU A 506 7.75 21.41 -10.92
N ILE A 507 8.01 20.21 -10.42
CA ILE A 507 8.98 19.30 -11.01
C ILE A 507 8.26 18.03 -11.46
N LEU A 508 8.31 17.76 -12.74
CA LEU A 508 7.72 16.61 -13.39
C LEU A 508 8.84 15.61 -13.76
N SER A 509 8.63 14.35 -13.45
CA SER A 509 9.57 13.26 -13.73
C SER A 509 8.98 12.31 -14.75
N ASN A 510 9.74 11.96 -15.79
CA ASN A 510 9.29 11.15 -16.92
C ASN A 510 7.98 11.66 -17.51
N ALA A 511 7.89 12.97 -17.70
CA ALA A 511 6.71 13.61 -18.22
C ALA A 511 6.65 13.48 -19.75
N GLU A 512 5.46 13.19 -20.28
CA GLU A 512 5.22 13.20 -21.71
C GLU A 512 5.40 14.61 -22.26
N SER A 513 6.30 14.77 -23.23
CA SER A 513 6.56 16.05 -23.89
C SER A 513 7.11 15.80 -25.28
N GLY A 514 6.57 16.47 -26.28
CA GLY A 514 6.91 16.26 -27.68
C GLY A 514 6.71 14.81 -28.13
N ASP A 515 7.75 14.19 -28.68
CA ASP A 515 7.70 12.83 -29.24
C ASP A 515 8.21 11.76 -28.26
N GLY A 516 8.05 11.98 -26.93
CA GLY A 516 8.48 11.01 -25.93
C GLY A 516 8.32 11.49 -24.49
N PHE A 517 9.14 10.91 -23.62
CA PHE A 517 9.16 11.23 -22.19
C PHE A 517 10.50 11.85 -21.82
N SER A 518 10.46 13.07 -21.23
CA SER A 518 11.66 13.71 -20.71
C SER A 518 11.96 13.20 -19.30
N ASP A 519 13.22 13.09 -18.92
CA ASP A 519 13.60 12.65 -17.57
C ASP A 519 13.07 13.62 -16.50
N ILE A 520 13.36 14.92 -16.63
CA ILE A 520 12.91 15.93 -15.66
C ILE A 520 12.52 17.21 -16.42
N LEU A 521 11.30 17.69 -16.17
CA LEU A 521 10.82 19.02 -16.54
C LEU A 521 10.63 19.85 -15.27
N ILE A 522 11.08 21.11 -15.30
CA ILE A 522 10.94 22.01 -14.16
C ILE A 522 10.25 23.30 -14.63
N GLU A 523 9.22 23.66 -13.88
CA GLU A 523 8.50 24.91 -13.98
C GLU A 523 8.82 25.76 -12.73
N PRO A 524 9.80 26.70 -12.84
CA PRO A 524 10.10 27.62 -11.75
C PRO A 524 8.93 28.60 -11.49
N GLU A 525 9.06 29.38 -10.39
CA GLU A 525 8.09 30.44 -10.04
C GLU A 525 7.97 31.52 -11.12
N ASP A 526 9.07 31.82 -11.81
CA ASP A 526 9.03 32.71 -12.99
C ASP A 526 8.25 32.04 -14.13
N PRO A 527 7.11 32.61 -14.56
CA PRO A 527 6.25 32.00 -15.57
C PRO A 527 6.89 31.92 -16.97
N ASP A 528 7.91 32.72 -17.23
CA ASP A 528 8.57 32.73 -18.55
C ASP A 528 9.72 31.71 -18.64
N THR A 529 10.17 31.17 -17.50
CA THR A 529 11.33 30.26 -17.44
C THR A 529 10.90 28.81 -17.37
N GLY A 530 11.55 27.93 -18.16
CA GLY A 530 11.39 26.49 -18.11
C GLY A 530 12.75 25.77 -18.19
N ILE A 531 12.86 24.60 -17.57
CA ILE A 531 14.09 23.80 -17.59
C ILE A 531 13.76 22.37 -17.98
N VAL A 532 14.54 21.82 -18.93
CA VAL A 532 14.50 20.42 -19.34
C VAL A 532 15.83 19.76 -19.00
N ILE A 533 15.78 18.63 -18.33
CA ILE A 533 17.00 17.88 -17.97
C ILE A 533 16.89 16.46 -18.49
N GLU A 534 17.92 15.99 -19.16
CA GLU A 534 18.09 14.60 -19.57
C GLU A 534 19.34 14.03 -18.90
N VAL A 535 19.21 12.88 -18.28
CA VAL A 535 20.25 12.20 -17.51
C VAL A 535 20.82 11.04 -18.32
N LYS A 536 22.13 10.88 -18.34
CA LYS A 536 22.82 9.75 -18.95
C LYS A 536 23.84 9.14 -18.00
N TYR A 537 24.03 7.82 -18.11
CA TYR A 537 25.15 7.14 -17.48
C TYR A 537 26.28 6.90 -18.49
N SER A 538 27.50 7.17 -18.08
CA SER A 538 28.68 6.83 -18.86
C SER A 538 29.57 5.86 -18.09
N PRO A 539 29.96 4.70 -18.64
CA PRO A 539 30.84 3.75 -17.96
C PRO A 539 32.25 4.28 -17.75
N THR A 540 32.64 5.33 -18.49
CA THR A 540 33.97 5.95 -18.43
C THR A 540 33.92 7.46 -18.25
N LEU A 541 34.93 8.01 -17.60
CA LEU A 541 35.06 9.49 -17.46
C LEU A 541 35.20 10.19 -18.82
N ALA A 542 35.91 9.56 -19.76
CA ALA A 542 36.11 10.13 -21.10
C ALA A 542 34.80 10.18 -21.93
N GLY A 543 33.85 9.27 -21.68
CA GLY A 543 32.59 9.22 -22.40
C GLY A 543 31.52 10.19 -21.88
N MET A 544 31.72 10.85 -20.76
CA MET A 544 30.69 11.73 -20.18
C MET A 544 30.35 12.93 -21.06
N GLU A 545 31.32 13.52 -21.73
CA GLU A 545 31.08 14.67 -22.64
C GLU A 545 30.17 14.28 -23.79
N SER A 546 30.47 13.15 -24.45
CA SER A 546 29.61 12.65 -25.55
C SER A 546 28.22 12.23 -25.06
N ALA A 547 28.10 11.70 -23.84
CA ALA A 547 26.82 11.36 -23.24
C ALA A 547 25.96 12.61 -22.97
N CYS A 548 26.56 13.71 -22.50
CA CYS A 548 25.87 14.99 -22.34
C CYS A 548 25.38 15.55 -23.68
N VAL A 549 26.19 15.47 -24.73
CA VAL A 549 25.78 15.90 -26.09
C VAL A 549 24.61 15.07 -26.58
N THR A 550 24.67 13.74 -26.40
CA THR A 550 23.55 12.83 -26.74
C THR A 550 22.28 13.19 -25.99
N ALA A 551 22.38 13.55 -24.71
CA ALA A 551 21.24 14.02 -23.92
C ALA A 551 20.60 15.28 -24.51
N LEU A 552 21.39 16.30 -24.87
CA LEU A 552 20.91 17.52 -25.49
C LEU A 552 20.30 17.27 -26.88
N GLU A 553 20.91 16.38 -27.68
CA GLU A 553 20.37 15.97 -28.99
C GLU A 553 19.02 15.25 -28.82
N GLN A 554 18.86 14.43 -27.79
CA GLN A 554 17.60 13.75 -27.47
C GLN A 554 16.52 14.77 -27.11
N ILE A 555 16.79 15.74 -26.24
CA ILE A 555 15.85 16.81 -25.87
C ILE A 555 15.35 17.50 -27.13
N LYS A 556 16.24 17.90 -28.05
CA LYS A 556 15.89 18.62 -29.29
C LYS A 556 15.12 17.74 -30.29
N SER A 557 15.65 16.53 -30.56
CA SER A 557 15.06 15.65 -31.57
C SER A 557 13.68 15.15 -31.18
N LYS A 558 13.43 15.01 -29.86
CA LYS A 558 12.17 14.59 -29.27
C LYS A 558 11.27 15.75 -28.84
N ARG A 559 11.73 16.98 -29.01
CA ARG A 559 10.99 18.20 -28.65
C ARG A 559 10.49 18.21 -27.20
N TYR A 560 11.35 17.83 -26.27
CA TYR A 560 10.97 17.75 -24.84
C TYR A 560 10.64 19.10 -24.21
N ASP A 561 10.94 20.22 -24.87
CA ASP A 561 10.56 21.59 -24.49
C ASP A 561 9.10 21.94 -24.88
N GLU A 562 8.43 21.14 -25.72
CA GLU A 562 7.11 21.47 -26.28
C GLU A 562 6.05 21.69 -25.19
N ARG A 563 6.03 20.86 -24.16
CA ARG A 563 5.09 21.03 -23.05
C ARG A 563 5.27 22.37 -22.33
N LEU A 564 6.50 22.75 -22.00
CA LEU A 564 6.81 24.02 -21.34
C LEU A 564 6.42 25.22 -22.22
N ARG A 565 6.66 25.12 -23.52
CA ARG A 565 6.26 26.17 -24.49
C ARG A 565 4.75 26.27 -24.63
N ASN A 566 4.03 25.16 -24.62
CA ASN A 566 2.57 25.15 -24.66
C ASN A 566 1.95 25.79 -23.41
N GLU A 567 2.66 25.77 -22.28
CA GLU A 567 2.29 26.44 -21.03
C GLU A 567 2.72 27.92 -21.00
N GLY A 568 3.29 28.45 -22.11
CA GLY A 568 3.65 29.86 -22.26
C GLY A 568 5.07 30.22 -21.82
N ARG A 569 5.94 29.26 -21.55
CA ARG A 569 7.31 29.50 -21.10
C ARG A 569 8.22 29.74 -22.32
N GLU A 570 8.71 30.98 -22.47
CA GLU A 570 9.53 31.38 -23.63
C GLU A 570 11.03 31.09 -23.42
N ASN A 571 11.52 31.18 -22.19
CA ASN A 571 12.93 31.02 -21.84
C ASN A 571 13.20 29.58 -21.37
N VAL A 572 13.33 28.63 -22.30
CA VAL A 572 13.60 27.23 -21.95
C VAL A 572 15.10 26.92 -22.03
N THR A 573 15.64 26.36 -20.95
CA THR A 573 17.04 25.91 -20.88
C THR A 573 17.08 24.38 -20.79
N ALA A 574 17.84 23.76 -21.69
CA ALA A 574 18.09 22.32 -21.70
C ALA A 574 19.41 21.98 -21.02
N PHE A 575 19.42 20.96 -20.17
CA PHE A 575 20.62 20.42 -19.54
C PHE A 575 20.78 18.95 -19.90
N GLY A 576 21.96 18.59 -20.43
CA GLY A 576 22.43 17.22 -20.53
C GLY A 576 23.39 16.92 -19.38
N ILE A 577 23.04 15.96 -18.52
CA ILE A 577 23.82 15.61 -17.36
C ILE A 577 24.27 14.15 -17.45
N ALA A 578 25.57 13.92 -17.56
CA ALA A 578 26.13 12.58 -17.58
C ALA A 578 26.85 12.25 -16.25
N PHE A 579 26.59 11.04 -15.77
CA PHE A 579 27.21 10.54 -14.54
C PHE A 579 28.18 9.40 -14.85
N CYS A 580 29.31 9.40 -14.16
CA CYS A 580 30.25 8.30 -14.15
C CYS A 580 30.77 8.12 -12.72
N LYS A 581 30.33 7.10 -12.02
CA LYS A 581 30.71 6.87 -10.62
C LYS A 581 30.43 8.16 -9.78
N LYS A 582 31.39 8.60 -9.00
CA LYS A 582 31.30 9.78 -8.12
C LYS A 582 31.53 11.10 -8.85
N ARG A 583 31.37 11.15 -10.15
CA ARG A 583 31.58 12.35 -10.95
C ARG A 583 30.43 12.56 -11.91
N CYS A 584 30.19 13.80 -12.25
CA CYS A 584 29.25 14.18 -13.29
C CYS A 584 29.88 15.19 -14.26
N ARG A 585 29.30 15.28 -15.43
CA ARG A 585 29.52 16.32 -16.42
C ARG A 585 28.17 16.95 -16.73
N VAL A 586 28.17 18.27 -16.85
CA VAL A 586 26.95 19.04 -17.13
C VAL A 586 27.23 19.92 -18.34
N VAL A 587 26.36 19.86 -19.32
CA VAL A 587 26.31 20.79 -20.46
C VAL A 587 24.92 21.37 -20.56
N PHE A 588 24.78 22.58 -21.04
CA PHE A 588 23.49 23.22 -21.19
C PHE A 588 23.39 23.98 -22.52
N GLU A 589 22.17 24.24 -22.93
CA GLU A 589 21.85 25.04 -24.10
C GLU A 589 20.53 25.77 -23.88
N LYS A 590 20.42 27.01 -24.35
CA LYS A 590 19.15 27.74 -24.39
C LYS A 590 18.42 27.36 -25.69
N LEU A 591 17.18 26.87 -25.56
CA LEU A 591 16.35 26.42 -26.67
C LEU A 591 15.54 27.56 -27.30
#